data_e25bf098d4f07d2c76d2dc015312f108
#
_entry.id   e25bf098d4f07d2c76d2dc015312f108
#
_cell.length_a   1.000
_cell.length_b   1.000
_cell.length_c   1.000
_cell.angle_alpha   90.00
_cell.angle_beta   90.00
_cell.angle_gamma   90.00
#
_symmetry.space_group_name_H-M   'P 1'
#
loop_
_entity.id
_entity.type
_entity.pdbx_description
1 polymer ?
#
loop_
_entity_poly.entity_id
_entity_poly.type
_entity_poly.pdbx_seq_one_letter_code
_entity_poly.pdbx_strand_id
1 'polypeptide(L)'
;IKQANGASDFNEVYFTDVKIPDSQRLGAVNDGWNVSLTTLMNERMSIGAGVATGFPELFEFCNSLMLEDGPAIEDRSVRSRLANYAVKASGLRYTSMRAISALSKGDRPGPENSIGKLVAGSMVQEVAMYALDLQGAAGVLSGPEDAEVAGKFQAMLLRAPGTRVEPPVAAGTFIAGLVLPRQRGRRSIRSTRRHRRAGG
;
A
#
# COMPACT_ATOMS: atom_id res chain seq x y z
N ILE A 1 6.20 -15.55 0.53
CA ILE A 1 5.97 -15.45 2.00
C ILE A 1 4.48 -15.27 2.21
N LYS A 2 3.85 -16.12 3.04
CA LYS A 2 2.43 -15.98 3.38
C LYS A 2 2.21 -14.77 4.28
N GLN A 3 1.27 -13.93 3.90
CA GLN A 3 0.81 -12.77 4.67
C GLN A 3 -0.34 -13.16 5.61
N ALA A 4 -0.65 -12.29 6.57
CA ALA A 4 -1.74 -12.52 7.53
C ALA A 4 -3.12 -12.66 6.88
N ASN A 5 -3.35 -12.00 5.74
CA ASN A 5 -4.58 -12.09 4.94
C ASN A 5 -4.63 -13.33 4.02
N GLY A 6 -3.64 -14.23 4.10
CA GLY A 6 -3.53 -15.42 3.27
C GLY A 6 -2.90 -15.21 1.88
N ALA A 7 -2.67 -13.97 1.44
CA ALA A 7 -1.98 -13.66 0.20
C ALA A 7 -0.48 -14.03 0.25
N SER A 8 0.21 -14.01 -0.87
CA SER A 8 1.63 -14.37 -0.98
C SER A 8 2.35 -13.42 -1.95
N ASP A 9 2.19 -12.12 -1.73
CA ASP A 9 2.73 -11.08 -2.61
C ASP A 9 4.22 -10.82 -2.39
N PHE A 10 4.81 -11.32 -1.28
CA PHE A 10 6.21 -11.13 -0.93
C PHE A 10 7.07 -12.32 -1.28
N ASN A 11 8.27 -12.03 -1.77
CA ASN A 11 9.27 -13.02 -2.12
C ASN A 11 10.62 -12.64 -1.49
N GLU A 12 11.44 -13.65 -1.21
CA GLU A 12 12.85 -13.47 -0.89
C GLU A 12 13.66 -13.59 -2.18
N VAL A 13 14.57 -12.65 -2.39
CA VAL A 13 15.48 -12.64 -3.54
C VAL A 13 16.91 -12.66 -3.05
N TYR A 14 17.64 -13.69 -3.45
CA TYR A 14 19.04 -13.88 -3.07
C TYR A 14 19.95 -13.58 -4.25
N PHE A 15 20.92 -12.68 -4.05
CA PHE A 15 21.94 -12.34 -5.05
C PHE A 15 23.28 -12.91 -4.57
N THR A 16 23.85 -13.87 -5.30
CA THR A 16 25.16 -14.46 -4.97
C THR A 16 26.03 -14.35 -6.20
N ASP A 17 27.12 -13.56 -6.09
CA ASP A 17 28.13 -13.39 -7.15
C ASP A 17 27.60 -12.88 -8.51
N VAL A 18 26.53 -12.11 -8.57
CA VAL A 18 26.05 -11.44 -9.79
C VAL A 18 27.03 -10.34 -10.21
N LYS A 19 27.50 -10.36 -11.44
CA LYS A 19 28.33 -9.31 -12.03
C LYS A 19 27.47 -8.40 -12.89
N ILE A 20 27.46 -7.11 -12.55
CA ILE A 20 26.76 -6.07 -13.32
C ILE A 20 27.83 -5.18 -13.96
N PRO A 21 27.86 -5.01 -15.30
CA PRO A 21 28.75 -4.08 -15.96
C PRO A 21 28.51 -2.64 -15.46
N ASP A 22 29.58 -1.84 -15.35
CA ASP A 22 29.46 -0.44 -14.90
C ASP A 22 28.60 0.41 -15.84
N SER A 23 28.51 0.02 -17.13
CA SER A 23 27.61 0.66 -18.10
C SER A 23 26.13 0.56 -17.77
N GLN A 24 25.72 -0.36 -16.88
CA GLN A 24 24.35 -0.52 -16.38
C GLN A 24 24.12 0.24 -15.05
N ARG A 25 25.10 1.00 -14.60
CA ARG A 25 24.96 1.84 -13.41
C ARG A 25 23.99 2.99 -13.70
N LEU A 26 23.06 3.21 -12.78
CA LEU A 26 22.19 4.39 -12.78
C LEU A 26 22.83 5.51 -11.99
N GLY A 27 22.98 6.67 -12.60
CA GLY A 27 23.56 7.86 -11.98
C GLY A 27 25.10 7.84 -11.87
N ALA A 28 25.65 8.85 -11.21
CA ALA A 28 27.07 8.98 -11.00
C ALA A 28 27.60 8.04 -9.91
N VAL A 29 28.91 7.85 -9.84
CA VAL A 29 29.55 7.14 -8.72
C VAL A 29 29.30 7.91 -7.44
N ASN A 30 28.89 7.23 -6.38
CA ASN A 30 28.51 7.78 -5.07
C ASN A 30 27.20 8.60 -5.06
N ASP A 31 26.40 8.59 -6.12
CA ASP A 31 25.12 9.32 -6.22
C ASP A 31 23.88 8.41 -6.03
N GLY A 32 24.08 7.22 -5.49
CA GLY A 32 23.00 6.22 -5.29
C GLY A 32 21.84 6.72 -4.43
N TRP A 33 22.10 7.65 -3.49
CA TRP A 33 21.04 8.25 -2.68
C TRP A 33 20.06 9.06 -3.53
N ASN A 34 20.52 9.93 -4.42
CA ASN A 34 19.66 10.73 -5.30
C ASN A 34 18.88 9.85 -6.28
N VAL A 35 19.54 8.80 -6.82
CA VAL A 35 18.86 7.81 -7.66
C VAL A 35 17.73 7.09 -6.89
N SER A 36 17.99 6.68 -5.66
CA SER A 36 16.99 6.05 -4.79
C SER A 36 15.84 7.01 -4.46
N LEU A 37 16.13 8.26 -4.15
CA LEU A 37 15.10 9.27 -3.91
C LEU A 37 14.20 9.47 -5.12
N THR A 38 14.74 9.48 -6.33
CA THR A 38 13.95 9.60 -7.57
C THR A 38 12.97 8.43 -7.70
N THR A 39 13.42 7.21 -7.43
CA THR A 39 12.57 6.01 -7.44
C THR A 39 11.47 6.10 -6.39
N LEU A 40 11.83 6.46 -5.14
CA LEU A 40 10.89 6.58 -4.03
C LEU A 40 9.85 7.70 -4.25
N MET A 41 10.23 8.79 -4.91
CA MET A 41 9.28 9.87 -5.23
C MET A 41 8.26 9.43 -6.28
N ASN A 42 8.68 8.69 -7.32
CA ASN A 42 7.77 8.13 -8.32
C ASN A 42 6.83 7.10 -7.70
N GLU A 43 7.33 6.26 -6.80
CA GLU A 43 6.53 5.33 -6.03
C GLU A 43 5.43 6.04 -5.22
N ARG A 44 5.78 7.07 -4.47
CA ARG A 44 4.83 7.85 -3.67
C ARG A 44 3.74 8.49 -4.52
N MET A 45 4.05 8.88 -5.76
CA MET A 45 3.05 9.39 -6.69
C MET A 45 2.05 8.32 -7.12
N SER A 46 2.52 7.12 -7.44
CA SER A 46 1.64 6.02 -7.83
C SER A 46 0.71 5.59 -6.70
N ILE A 47 1.19 5.61 -5.47
CA ILE A 47 0.36 5.36 -4.28
C ILE A 47 -0.62 6.51 -4.06
N GLY A 48 -0.18 7.77 -4.15
CA GLY A 48 -1.02 8.94 -3.87
C GLY A 48 -2.17 9.14 -4.85
N ALA A 49 -2.00 8.75 -6.12
CA ALA A 49 -3.00 8.95 -7.17
C ALA A 49 -4.18 7.95 -7.15
N GLY A 50 -4.02 6.81 -6.48
CA GLY A 50 -4.99 5.71 -6.52
C GLY A 50 -5.17 4.96 -5.20
N VAL A 51 -4.80 5.55 -4.06
CA VAL A 51 -4.96 4.83 -2.79
C VAL A 51 -6.43 4.59 -2.50
N ALA A 52 -6.80 3.33 -2.54
CA ALA A 52 -8.07 2.88 -2.01
C ALA A 52 -8.12 3.25 -0.51
N THR A 53 -8.98 4.21 -0.17
CA THR A 53 -9.15 4.64 1.22
C THR A 53 -10.06 3.71 2.02
N GLY A 54 -10.74 2.79 1.33
CA GLY A 54 -11.79 1.93 1.88
C GLY A 54 -13.11 2.68 2.13
N PHE A 55 -13.12 4.01 1.95
CA PHE A 55 -14.33 4.80 2.21
C PHE A 55 -15.50 4.48 1.28
N PRO A 56 -15.34 4.34 -0.04
CA PRO A 56 -16.45 3.95 -0.92
C PRO A 56 -17.08 2.62 -0.51
N GLU A 57 -16.26 1.65 -0.17
CA GLU A 57 -16.68 0.32 0.28
C GLU A 57 -17.45 0.37 1.60
N LEU A 58 -16.94 1.17 2.55
CA LEU A 58 -17.63 1.39 3.84
C LEU A 58 -18.96 2.09 3.64
N PHE A 59 -19.02 3.10 2.76
CA PHE A 59 -20.24 3.82 2.47
C PHE A 59 -21.32 2.89 1.88
N GLU A 60 -20.93 2.09 0.90
CA GLU A 60 -21.80 1.09 0.29
C GLU A 60 -22.29 0.05 1.31
N PHE A 61 -21.39 -0.44 2.16
CA PHE A 61 -21.74 -1.36 3.24
C PHE A 61 -22.75 -0.75 4.21
N CYS A 62 -22.55 0.49 4.67
CA CYS A 62 -23.47 1.16 5.58
C CYS A 62 -24.86 1.43 4.97
N ASN A 63 -24.96 1.53 3.63
CA ASN A 63 -26.25 1.66 2.95
C ASN A 63 -27.08 0.38 3.01
N SER A 64 -26.44 -0.78 3.11
CA SER A 64 -27.11 -2.09 3.15
C SER A 64 -27.23 -2.68 4.56
N LEU A 65 -26.46 -2.17 5.51
CA LEU A 65 -26.39 -2.70 6.87
C LEU A 65 -27.61 -2.27 7.68
N MET A 66 -28.24 -3.24 8.37
CA MET A 66 -29.27 -3.01 9.37
C MET A 66 -28.67 -3.16 10.78
N LEU A 67 -28.80 -2.14 11.60
CA LEU A 67 -28.51 -2.18 13.03
C LEU A 67 -29.80 -2.51 13.82
N GLU A 68 -29.67 -2.70 15.13
CA GLU A 68 -30.83 -3.00 15.99
C GLU A 68 -31.91 -1.90 15.92
N ASP A 69 -31.52 -0.63 15.80
CA ASP A 69 -32.43 0.52 15.79
C ASP A 69 -32.83 0.98 14.37
N GLY A 70 -32.40 0.29 13.31
CA GLY A 70 -32.71 0.63 11.93
C GLY A 70 -31.51 0.66 10.97
N PRO A 71 -31.68 1.25 9.77
CA PRO A 71 -30.62 1.31 8.78
C PRO A 71 -29.37 2.04 9.30
N ALA A 72 -28.20 1.46 9.15
CA ALA A 72 -26.94 2.06 9.62
C ALA A 72 -26.69 3.46 9.05
N ILE A 73 -27.09 3.70 7.79
CA ILE A 73 -26.92 5.00 7.14
C ILE A 73 -27.79 6.11 7.78
N GLU A 74 -28.81 5.76 8.54
CA GLU A 74 -29.69 6.70 9.25
C GLU A 74 -29.17 6.99 10.68
N ASP A 75 -28.33 6.10 11.22
CA ASP A 75 -27.72 6.30 12.53
C ASP A 75 -26.82 7.54 12.57
N ARG A 76 -27.00 8.36 13.59
CA ARG A 76 -26.31 9.65 13.71
C ARG A 76 -24.79 9.49 13.90
N SER A 77 -24.35 8.48 14.62
CA SER A 77 -22.92 8.22 14.87
C SER A 77 -22.23 7.69 13.61
N VAL A 78 -22.89 6.77 12.91
CA VAL A 78 -22.42 6.25 11.61
C VAL A 78 -22.28 7.38 10.59
N ARG A 79 -23.29 8.21 10.44
CA ARG A 79 -23.25 9.38 9.54
C ARG A 79 -22.11 10.34 9.86
N SER A 80 -21.89 10.63 11.14
CA SER A 80 -20.79 11.48 11.59
C SER A 80 -19.43 10.87 11.23
N ARG A 81 -19.27 9.57 11.42
CA ARG A 81 -18.05 8.86 11.10
C ARG A 81 -17.81 8.84 9.57
N LEU A 82 -18.84 8.53 8.79
CA LEU A 82 -18.79 8.57 7.32
C LEU A 82 -18.44 9.96 6.80
N ALA A 83 -19.00 11.02 7.35
CA ALA A 83 -18.66 12.39 6.98
C ALA A 83 -17.19 12.70 7.22
N ASN A 84 -16.62 12.26 8.35
CA ASN A 84 -15.19 12.40 8.65
C ASN A 84 -14.31 11.68 7.62
N TYR A 85 -14.66 10.45 7.24
CA TYR A 85 -13.92 9.72 6.22
C TYR A 85 -14.08 10.35 4.83
N ALA A 86 -15.25 10.88 4.50
CA ALA A 86 -15.47 11.61 3.24
C ALA A 86 -14.56 12.83 3.14
N VAL A 87 -14.42 13.61 4.21
CA VAL A 87 -13.50 14.77 4.27
C VAL A 87 -12.05 14.33 4.06
N LYS A 88 -11.59 13.30 4.78
CA LYS A 88 -10.24 12.76 4.61
C LYS A 88 -10.00 12.27 3.17
N ALA A 89 -10.92 11.51 2.59
CA ALA A 89 -10.83 11.01 1.22
C ALA A 89 -10.80 12.14 0.19
N SER A 90 -11.63 13.16 0.37
CA SER A 90 -11.64 14.35 -0.46
C SER A 90 -10.32 15.13 -0.37
N GLY A 91 -9.78 15.32 0.83
CA GLY A 91 -8.48 15.95 1.05
C GLY A 91 -7.35 15.21 0.33
N LEU A 92 -7.32 13.88 0.41
CA LEU A 92 -6.35 13.05 -0.29
C LEU A 92 -6.46 13.21 -1.82
N ARG A 93 -7.70 13.18 -2.35
CA ARG A 93 -7.94 13.36 -3.78
C ARG A 93 -7.42 14.71 -4.28
N TYR A 94 -7.72 15.81 -3.60
CA TYR A 94 -7.28 17.14 -4.01
C TYR A 94 -5.76 17.33 -3.81
N THR A 95 -5.17 16.74 -2.80
CA THR A 95 -3.71 16.72 -2.61
C THR A 95 -3.02 16.01 -3.77
N SER A 96 -3.54 14.86 -4.19
CA SER A 96 -3.05 14.14 -5.36
C SER A 96 -3.20 14.95 -6.66
N MET A 97 -4.35 15.59 -6.86
CA MET A 97 -4.58 16.47 -8.04
C MET A 97 -3.58 17.63 -8.09
N ARG A 98 -3.23 18.22 -6.95
CA ARG A 98 -2.19 19.27 -6.88
C ARG A 98 -0.82 18.74 -7.32
N ALA A 99 -0.43 17.56 -6.85
CA ALA A 99 0.83 16.93 -7.24
C ALA A 99 0.87 16.66 -8.77
N ILE A 100 -0.21 16.12 -9.32
CA ILE A 100 -0.34 15.88 -10.78
C ILE A 100 -0.26 17.21 -11.56
N SER A 101 -0.92 18.26 -11.08
CA SER A 101 -0.89 19.59 -11.72
C SER A 101 0.50 20.22 -11.68
N ALA A 102 1.27 20.04 -10.60
CA ALA A 102 2.65 20.51 -10.53
C ALA A 102 3.54 19.77 -11.55
N LEU A 103 3.41 18.44 -11.61
CA LEU A 103 4.14 17.63 -12.59
C LEU A 103 3.84 18.01 -14.03
N SER A 104 2.57 18.28 -14.37
CA SER A 104 2.18 18.70 -15.74
C SER A 104 2.78 20.03 -16.15
N LYS A 105 3.22 20.85 -15.20
CA LYS A 105 3.95 22.11 -15.42
C LYS A 105 5.47 21.93 -15.43
N GLY A 106 5.98 20.72 -15.27
CA GLY A 106 7.41 20.43 -15.21
C GLY A 106 8.05 20.60 -13.81
N ASP A 107 7.23 20.85 -12.80
CA ASP A 107 7.70 20.93 -11.42
C ASP A 107 8.05 19.53 -10.86
N ARG A 108 8.88 19.51 -9.83
CA ARG A 108 9.17 18.26 -9.11
C ARG A 108 8.09 17.97 -8.07
N PRO A 109 7.74 16.68 -7.83
CA PRO A 109 6.82 16.30 -6.77
C PRO A 109 7.32 16.81 -5.41
N GLY A 110 6.43 17.45 -4.67
CA GLY A 110 6.71 17.98 -3.34
C GLY A 110 6.38 17.00 -2.20
N PRO A 111 6.41 17.46 -0.94
CA PRO A 111 6.12 16.67 0.25
C PRO A 111 4.67 16.19 0.33
N GLU A 112 3.76 16.75 -0.47
CA GLU A 112 2.33 16.40 -0.52
C GLU A 112 2.10 14.91 -0.82
N ASN A 113 2.98 14.27 -1.59
CA ASN A 113 2.90 12.83 -1.85
C ASN A 113 3.14 11.99 -0.59
N SER A 114 3.97 12.48 0.33
CA SER A 114 4.18 11.83 1.64
C SER A 114 2.95 11.94 2.54
N ILE A 115 2.22 13.06 2.48
CA ILE A 115 0.95 13.26 3.18
C ILE A 115 -0.07 12.21 2.70
N GLY A 116 -0.15 12.01 1.38
CA GLY A 116 -1.03 11.01 0.77
C GLY A 116 -0.82 9.62 1.39
N LYS A 117 0.41 9.14 1.41
CA LYS A 117 0.75 7.83 1.99
C LYS A 117 0.42 7.73 3.48
N LEU A 118 0.78 8.75 4.27
CA LEU A 118 0.57 8.77 5.71
C LEU A 118 -0.92 8.70 6.07
N VAL A 119 -1.72 9.55 5.43
CA VAL A 119 -3.16 9.65 5.74
C VAL A 119 -3.91 8.45 5.19
N ALA A 120 -3.65 8.03 3.95
CA ALA A 120 -4.36 6.93 3.32
C ALA A 120 -4.09 5.59 4.03
N GLY A 121 -2.83 5.29 4.38
CA GLY A 121 -2.50 4.05 5.07
C GLY A 121 -3.17 3.92 6.44
N SER A 122 -3.25 5.03 7.20
CA SER A 122 -3.99 5.06 8.47
C SER A 122 -5.49 4.95 8.25
N MET A 123 -6.03 5.64 7.24
CA MET A 123 -7.45 5.65 6.93
C MET A 123 -7.98 4.28 6.54
N VAL A 124 -7.24 3.50 5.72
CA VAL A 124 -7.61 2.13 5.35
C VAL A 124 -7.79 1.26 6.60
N GLN A 125 -6.88 1.36 7.56
CA GLN A 125 -6.97 0.61 8.80
C GLN A 125 -8.17 1.05 9.65
N GLU A 126 -8.36 2.37 9.83
CA GLU A 126 -9.48 2.94 10.60
C GLU A 126 -10.83 2.54 10.00
N VAL A 127 -10.96 2.60 8.67
CA VAL A 127 -12.17 2.22 7.94
C VAL A 127 -12.47 0.73 8.12
N ALA A 128 -11.46 -0.12 7.95
CA ALA A 128 -11.62 -1.56 8.10
C ALA A 128 -12.03 -1.93 9.53
N MET A 129 -11.37 -1.38 10.55
CA MET A 129 -11.72 -1.59 11.94
C MET A 129 -13.16 -1.16 12.22
N TYR A 130 -13.55 0.02 11.76
CA TYR A 130 -14.90 0.52 11.99
C TYR A 130 -15.98 -0.33 11.30
N ALA A 131 -15.72 -0.80 10.09
CA ALA A 131 -16.62 -1.73 9.40
C ALA A 131 -16.79 -3.06 10.15
N LEU A 132 -15.72 -3.57 10.77
CA LEU A 132 -15.78 -4.78 11.61
C LEU A 132 -16.53 -4.53 12.92
N ASP A 133 -16.32 -3.38 13.55
CA ASP A 133 -17.07 -2.98 14.75
C ASP A 133 -18.58 -2.92 14.49
N LEU A 134 -18.98 -2.40 13.31
CA LEU A 134 -20.39 -2.37 12.90
C LEU A 134 -20.99 -3.77 12.66
N GLN A 135 -20.18 -4.76 12.30
CA GLN A 135 -20.61 -6.15 12.15
C GLN A 135 -20.75 -6.88 13.49
N GLY A 136 -20.28 -6.30 14.60
CA GLY A 136 -20.29 -6.92 15.91
C GLY A 136 -19.56 -8.26 15.92
N ALA A 137 -20.17 -9.30 16.47
CA ALA A 137 -19.58 -10.64 16.54
C ALA A 137 -19.29 -11.27 15.16
N ALA A 138 -20.08 -10.93 14.14
CA ALA A 138 -19.87 -11.41 12.77
C ALA A 138 -18.58 -10.86 12.13
N GLY A 139 -18.04 -9.75 12.65
CA GLY A 139 -16.80 -9.15 12.16
C GLY A 139 -15.56 -10.04 12.28
N VAL A 140 -15.59 -11.12 13.06
CA VAL A 140 -14.48 -12.10 13.15
C VAL A 140 -14.49 -13.15 12.02
N LEU A 141 -15.59 -13.27 11.31
CA LEU A 141 -15.73 -14.22 10.20
C LEU A 141 -14.92 -13.74 8.99
N SER A 142 -14.20 -14.64 8.35
CA SER A 142 -13.29 -14.30 7.23
C SER A 142 -13.53 -15.12 5.96
N GLY A 143 -14.39 -16.12 6.02
CA GLY A 143 -14.74 -16.95 4.86
C GLY A 143 -15.59 -16.17 3.84
N PRO A 144 -15.45 -16.41 2.54
CA PRO A 144 -16.23 -15.71 1.53
C PRO A 144 -17.73 -16.03 1.59
N GLU A 145 -18.11 -17.16 2.21
CA GLU A 145 -19.51 -17.61 2.35
C GLU A 145 -20.10 -17.22 3.71
N ASP A 146 -19.26 -17.05 4.73
CA ASP A 146 -19.69 -16.84 6.12
C ASP A 146 -19.63 -15.37 6.55
N ALA A 147 -18.72 -14.59 5.93
CA ALA A 147 -18.46 -13.21 6.31
C ALA A 147 -19.30 -12.22 5.49
N GLU A 148 -19.78 -11.18 6.15
CA GLU A 148 -20.37 -10.02 5.48
C GLU A 148 -19.42 -9.46 4.42
N VAL A 149 -19.95 -9.10 3.25
CA VAL A 149 -19.17 -8.58 2.11
C VAL A 149 -18.00 -9.51 1.76
N ALA A 150 -18.19 -10.84 1.89
CA ALA A 150 -17.18 -11.86 1.59
C ALA A 150 -15.82 -11.65 2.29
N GLY A 151 -15.83 -11.18 3.52
CA GLY A 151 -14.61 -10.96 4.32
C GLY A 151 -13.73 -9.80 3.85
N LYS A 152 -14.25 -8.87 3.07
CA LYS A 152 -13.50 -7.76 2.48
C LYS A 152 -12.82 -6.89 3.52
N PHE A 153 -13.52 -6.52 4.60
CA PHE A 153 -12.98 -5.66 5.65
C PHE A 153 -11.95 -6.38 6.53
N GLN A 154 -12.12 -7.68 6.77
CA GLN A 154 -11.14 -8.53 7.45
C GLN A 154 -9.82 -8.57 6.65
N ALA A 155 -9.91 -8.84 5.36
CA ALA A 155 -8.75 -8.84 4.46
C ALA A 155 -8.09 -7.45 4.40
N MET A 156 -8.89 -6.38 4.36
CA MET A 156 -8.42 -5.00 4.37
C MET A 156 -7.68 -4.66 5.66
N LEU A 157 -8.20 -5.06 6.82
CA LEU A 157 -7.57 -4.84 8.12
C LEU A 157 -6.22 -5.56 8.20
N LEU A 158 -6.17 -6.83 7.82
CA LEU A 158 -4.95 -7.64 7.85
C LEU A 158 -3.87 -7.14 6.88
N ARG A 159 -4.26 -6.48 5.78
CA ARG A 159 -3.35 -5.85 4.83
C ARG A 159 -2.90 -4.45 5.23
N ALA A 160 -3.69 -3.71 5.99
CA ALA A 160 -3.47 -2.30 6.30
C ALA A 160 -2.08 -1.99 6.92
N PRO A 161 -1.50 -2.81 7.84
CA PRO A 161 -0.16 -2.57 8.36
C PRO A 161 0.90 -2.55 7.25
N GLY A 162 0.81 -3.45 6.27
CA GLY A 162 1.66 -3.45 5.09
C GLY A 162 1.56 -2.13 4.32
N THR A 163 0.37 -1.65 4.02
CA THR A 163 0.14 -0.39 3.29
C THR A 163 0.78 0.82 3.98
N ARG A 164 0.93 0.80 5.31
CA ARG A 164 1.59 1.87 6.08
C ARG A 164 3.11 1.82 5.99
N VAL A 165 3.69 0.64 5.82
CA VAL A 165 5.15 0.40 5.90
C VAL A 165 5.74 0.18 4.51
N GLU A 166 5.02 -0.48 3.62
CA GLU A 166 5.55 -0.93 2.33
C GLU A 166 5.83 0.21 1.35
N PRO A 167 7.02 0.17 0.71
CA PRO A 167 7.14 0.60 -0.67
C PRO A 167 6.45 -0.43 -1.59
N PRO A 168 5.88 -0.04 -2.76
CA PRO A 168 5.45 -1.02 -3.76
C PRO A 168 6.57 -2.00 -4.07
N VAL A 169 6.21 -3.27 -4.20
CA VAL A 169 7.14 -4.41 -4.34
C VAL A 169 8.17 -4.23 -5.47
N ALA A 170 7.84 -3.46 -6.51
CA ALA A 170 8.75 -3.15 -7.60
C ALA A 170 9.93 -2.26 -7.18
N ALA A 171 9.75 -1.33 -6.23
CA ALA A 171 10.81 -0.42 -5.81
C ALA A 171 11.81 -1.09 -4.85
N GLY A 172 11.36 -2.02 -3.99
CA GLY A 172 12.23 -2.73 -3.06
C GLY A 172 13.33 -3.54 -3.75
N THR A 173 13.02 -4.14 -4.89
CA THR A 173 13.99 -4.91 -5.69
C THR A 173 15.05 -4.02 -6.36
N PHE A 174 14.67 -2.81 -6.76
CA PHE A 174 15.59 -1.84 -7.37
C PHE A 174 16.53 -1.19 -6.35
N ILE A 175 16.04 -0.88 -5.14
CA ILE A 175 16.82 -0.20 -4.11
C ILE A 175 17.97 -1.07 -3.59
N ALA A 176 17.75 -2.36 -3.40
CA ALA A 176 18.82 -3.27 -2.96
C ALA A 176 20.01 -3.34 -3.92
N GLY A 177 19.76 -3.19 -5.24
CA GLY A 177 20.83 -3.15 -6.24
C GLY A 177 21.59 -1.81 -6.33
N LEU A 178 20.95 -0.70 -5.89
CA LEU A 178 21.46 0.67 -6.07
C LEU A 178 22.21 1.21 -4.85
N VAL A 179 21.93 0.70 -3.64
CA VAL A 179 22.45 1.26 -2.37
C VAL A 179 23.68 0.54 -1.84
N LEU A 180 24.08 -0.60 -2.42
CA LEU A 180 25.27 -1.30 -1.97
C LEU A 180 26.52 -0.49 -2.30
N PRO A 181 27.30 -0.01 -1.29
CA PRO A 181 28.55 0.67 -1.54
C PRO A 181 29.50 -0.30 -2.24
N ARG A 182 30.19 0.19 -3.26
CA ARG A 182 31.25 -0.54 -3.95
C ARG A 182 32.37 -0.85 -2.93
N GLN A 183 32.29 -2.00 -2.29
CA GLN A 183 33.45 -2.51 -1.57
C GLN A 183 34.55 -2.75 -2.61
N ARG A 184 35.71 -2.14 -2.40
CA ARG A 184 36.94 -2.41 -3.17
C ARG A 184 37.32 -3.87 -2.96
N GLY A 185 36.83 -4.74 -3.81
CA GLY A 185 37.06 -6.17 -3.75
C GLY A 185 35.95 -6.87 -4.54
N ARG A 186 36.34 -7.58 -5.57
CA ARG A 186 35.47 -8.33 -6.46
C ARG A 186 34.45 -9.15 -5.67
N ARG A 187 33.22 -8.67 -5.52
CA ARG A 187 32.10 -9.48 -5.08
C ARG A 187 31.14 -9.66 -6.25
N SER A 188 30.95 -10.89 -6.60
CA SER A 188 30.04 -11.31 -7.64
C SER A 188 28.74 -11.82 -6.99
N ILE A 189 27.61 -11.43 -7.48
CA ILE A 189 26.27 -11.76 -6.95
C ILE A 189 25.58 -12.81 -7.86
N ARG A 190 25.20 -13.98 -7.37
CA ARG A 190 24.57 -15.09 -8.12
C ARG A 190 23.08 -15.20 -7.81
N SER A 191 22.23 -15.19 -8.82
CA SER A 191 20.80 -15.45 -8.64
C SER A 191 20.55 -16.97 -8.59
N THR A 192 20.08 -17.50 -7.48
CA THR A 192 19.59 -18.87 -7.40
C THR A 192 18.06 -18.87 -7.38
N ARG A 193 17.48 -19.20 -8.51
CA ARG A 193 16.05 -19.52 -8.61
C ARG A 193 15.86 -20.93 -8.08
N ARG A 194 15.37 -21.09 -6.85
CA ARG A 194 14.85 -22.40 -6.41
C ARG A 194 13.49 -22.63 -7.08
N HIS A 195 13.48 -23.42 -8.13
CA HIS A 195 12.25 -24.07 -8.57
C HIS A 195 11.81 -25.04 -7.48
N ARG A 196 10.76 -24.69 -6.73
CA ARG A 196 9.98 -25.72 -6.05
C ARG A 196 9.28 -26.53 -7.14
N ARG A 197 9.75 -27.74 -7.39
CA ARG A 197 8.96 -28.76 -8.08
C ARG A 197 7.73 -29.03 -7.20
N ALA A 198 6.55 -28.80 -7.76
CA ALA A 198 5.33 -29.40 -7.29
C ALA A 198 5.51 -30.91 -7.44
N GLY A 199 5.69 -31.62 -6.35
CA GLY A 199 5.59 -33.08 -6.30
C GLY A 199 4.13 -33.44 -6.05
N GLY A 200 3.68 -34.43 -6.79
CA GLY A 200 2.37 -35.03 -6.92
C GLY A 200 1.62 -35.41 -5.65
#